data_29dea06346d4d814e586c15aebf2ac35
#
_entry.id   29dea06346d4d814e586c15aebf2ac35
#
_cell.length_a   1.000
_cell.length_b   1.000
_cell.length_c   1.000
_cell.angle_alpha   90.00
_cell.angle_beta   90.00
_cell.angle_gamma   90.00
#
_symmetry.space_group_name_H-M   'P 1'
#
loop_
_entity.id
_entity.type
_entity.pdbx_description
1 polymer ?
#
loop_
_entity_poly.entity_id
_entity_poly.type
_entity_poly.pdbx_seq_one_letter_code
_entity_poly.pdbx_strand_id
1 'polypeptide(L)'
;MVNNFLIATNYGKYTLKIPIYTQHNKLLPENISNTILTKKGRKMAKHTNYTAKSADSSGFIGYSAKEHSVWSDLFNQQQANIQHYAANEYLYGLEKLAMPSDRIPQCSEISQRLKPLTGWTVAPVPALISFGRFFKTLSEKTFPAASFIRNRADFDYIKEPDIFHEIFGHTPLLTDPSFANFSETIGKIGLQVKPADYSWLIRLYWFTIEFGLIKQNGIYKALGSGLNSSPTELIYSIDSPVPERREFNVIDILRTPYRIDIHQPIYYVIDEIDDLLQVAERD
;
A
#
# COMPACT_ATOMS: atom_id res chain seq x y z
N MET A 1 30.84 18.46 -0.99
CA MET A 1 30.32 18.19 -2.34
C MET A 1 29.21 17.19 -2.19
N VAL A 2 27.97 17.58 -2.49
CA VAL A 2 26.81 16.72 -2.41
C VAL A 2 26.69 16.03 -3.77
N ASN A 3 26.95 14.74 -3.83
CA ASN A 3 26.71 13.97 -5.05
C ASN A 3 25.20 13.74 -5.18
N ASN A 4 24.57 14.49 -6.07
CA ASN A 4 23.19 14.26 -6.46
C ASN A 4 23.17 13.10 -7.46
N PHE A 5 22.68 11.95 -7.06
CA PHE A 5 22.33 10.87 -7.99
C PHE A 5 20.85 10.98 -8.33
N LEU A 6 20.57 11.10 -9.60
CA LEU A 6 19.21 11.00 -10.15
C LEU A 6 19.03 9.59 -10.70
N ILE A 7 18.01 8.88 -10.25
CA ILE A 7 17.54 7.69 -10.95
C ILE A 7 16.48 8.17 -11.94
N ALA A 8 16.77 8.05 -13.22
CA ALA A 8 15.82 8.32 -14.29
C ALA A 8 15.37 7.02 -14.92
N THR A 9 14.10 6.71 -14.87
CA THR A 9 13.48 5.61 -15.61
C THR A 9 12.53 6.16 -16.64
N ASN A 10 12.80 5.89 -17.92
CA ASN A 10 11.93 6.29 -19.01
C ASN A 10 10.76 5.29 -19.14
N TYR A 11 9.55 5.81 -19.09
CA TYR A 11 8.34 5.01 -19.25
C TYR A 11 7.40 5.69 -20.22
N GLY A 12 7.38 5.20 -21.45
CA GLY A 12 6.61 5.84 -22.51
C GLY A 12 7.02 7.30 -22.67
N LYS A 13 6.12 8.24 -22.36
CA LYS A 13 6.37 9.68 -22.38
C LYS A 13 6.80 10.27 -21.02
N TYR A 14 6.99 9.44 -19.98
CA TYR A 14 7.34 9.89 -18.62
C TYR A 14 8.72 9.38 -18.21
N THR A 15 9.47 10.22 -17.52
CA THR A 15 10.75 9.88 -16.90
C THR A 15 10.67 10.14 -15.40
N LEU A 16 10.73 9.09 -14.56
CA LEU A 16 10.77 9.25 -13.12
C LEU A 16 12.21 9.58 -12.69
N LYS A 17 12.42 10.80 -12.18
CA LYS A 17 13.70 11.24 -11.63
C LYS A 17 13.58 11.40 -10.12
N ILE A 18 14.12 10.48 -9.35
CA ILE A 18 14.16 10.60 -7.88
C ILE A 18 15.55 11.07 -7.47
N PRO A 19 15.68 12.25 -6.83
CA PRO A 19 16.97 12.69 -6.31
C PRO A 19 17.34 11.84 -5.08
N ILE A 20 18.42 11.10 -5.16
CA ILE A 20 18.98 10.36 -4.03
C ILE A 20 20.03 11.23 -3.37
N TYR A 21 19.70 11.75 -2.20
CA TYR A 21 20.68 12.44 -1.36
C TYR A 21 21.35 11.43 -0.43
N THR A 22 22.60 11.10 -0.71
CA THR A 22 23.44 10.39 0.26
C THR A 22 23.91 11.38 1.31
N GLN A 23 23.17 11.56 2.39
CA GLN A 23 23.72 12.15 3.60
C GLN A 23 24.15 11.06 4.57
N HIS A 24 25.47 10.98 4.77
CA HIS A 24 26.03 10.48 6.02
C HIS A 24 25.63 11.46 7.11
N ASN A 25 24.53 11.23 7.80
CA ASN A 25 24.34 11.84 9.12
C ASN A 25 23.42 11.00 10.02
N LYS A 26 24.04 10.64 11.14
CA LYS A 26 23.48 10.25 12.41
C LYS A 26 22.27 11.11 12.76
N LEU A 27 21.07 10.58 12.67
CA LEU A 27 19.87 10.94 13.41
C LEU A 27 18.68 10.08 12.90
N LEU A 28 18.84 8.76 13.02
CA LEU A 28 17.69 7.88 13.16
C LEU A 28 17.68 7.42 14.61
N PRO A 29 16.57 7.47 15.32
CA PRO A 29 16.49 6.78 16.60
C PRO A 29 16.78 5.30 16.32
N GLU A 30 17.78 4.76 17.00
CA GLU A 30 18.31 3.40 16.82
C GLU A 30 17.26 2.27 16.97
N ASN A 31 16.04 2.61 17.38
CA ASN A 31 14.99 1.64 17.69
C ASN A 31 14.15 1.15 16.51
N ILE A 32 14.15 1.83 15.34
CA ILE A 32 13.38 1.35 14.18
C ILE A 32 14.23 0.44 13.28
N SER A 33 15.54 0.67 13.25
CA SER A 33 16.51 -0.15 12.51
C SER A 33 16.71 -1.55 13.10
N ASN A 34 16.51 -1.71 14.41
CA ASN A 34 16.81 -2.97 15.11
C ASN A 34 15.73 -4.06 14.97
N THR A 35 14.55 -3.73 14.43
CA THR A 35 13.51 -4.75 14.19
C THR A 35 13.69 -5.47 12.85
N ILE A 36 14.45 -4.89 11.92
CA ILE A 36 14.61 -5.43 10.55
C ILE A 36 16.05 -5.90 10.25
N LEU A 37 17.09 -5.35 10.91
CA LEU A 37 18.48 -5.71 10.64
C LEU A 37 19.29 -5.85 11.93
N THR A 38 19.33 -7.03 12.51
CA THR A 38 20.38 -7.36 13.50
C THR A 38 21.67 -7.76 12.76
N LYS A 39 22.75 -7.05 13.04
CA LYS A 39 24.13 -7.47 12.71
C LYS A 39 24.41 -8.80 13.42
N LYS A 40 24.37 -9.87 12.71
CA LYS A 40 24.78 -11.26 12.88
C LYS A 40 23.59 -12.20 12.65
N GLY A 41 23.58 -12.80 11.49
CA GLY A 41 23.04 -14.07 11.03
C GLY A 41 22.10 -14.95 11.88
N ARG A 42 21.33 -14.39 12.81
CA ARG A 42 20.21 -15.08 13.45
C ARG A 42 18.93 -14.58 12.80
N LYS A 43 18.32 -15.42 11.97
CA LYS A 43 16.92 -15.31 11.62
C LYS A 43 16.12 -15.25 12.93
N MET A 44 15.77 -14.06 13.41
CA MET A 44 14.65 -13.95 14.32
C MET A 44 13.40 -14.23 13.48
N ALA A 45 12.86 -15.43 13.62
CA ALA A 45 11.50 -15.70 13.17
C ALA A 45 10.62 -14.69 13.91
N LYS A 46 10.00 -13.74 13.17
CA LYS A 46 8.92 -12.93 13.70
C LYS A 46 7.82 -13.93 14.05
N HIS A 47 7.50 -14.08 15.34
CA HIS A 47 6.32 -14.80 15.77
C HIS A 47 5.11 -13.96 15.32
N THR A 48 4.56 -14.31 14.18
CA THR A 48 3.20 -13.90 13.81
C THR A 48 2.22 -14.83 14.51
N ASN A 49 1.13 -14.28 15.02
CA ASN A 49 0.03 -15.06 15.59
C ASN A 49 -0.84 -15.70 14.49
N TYR A 50 -0.53 -15.45 13.22
CA TYR A 50 -1.29 -15.90 12.08
C TYR A 50 -0.55 -16.95 11.28
N THR A 51 -1.30 -17.97 10.86
CA THR A 51 -0.79 -19.00 9.95
C THR A 51 -1.26 -18.69 8.54
N ALA A 52 -0.31 -18.49 7.66
CA ALA A 52 -0.58 -18.35 6.23
C ALA A 52 -1.24 -19.63 5.69
N LYS A 53 -2.22 -19.44 4.81
CA LYS A 53 -2.87 -20.56 4.11
C LYS A 53 -2.18 -20.81 2.78
N SER A 54 -2.07 -22.07 2.42
CA SER A 54 -1.57 -22.49 1.11
C SER A 54 -2.72 -22.76 0.16
N ALA A 55 -2.54 -22.36 -1.09
CA ALA A 55 -3.46 -22.78 -2.15
C ALA A 55 -3.29 -24.28 -2.44
N ASP A 56 -4.38 -24.93 -2.82
CA ASP A 56 -4.37 -26.29 -3.33
C ASP A 56 -3.81 -26.34 -4.79
N SER A 57 -3.86 -27.52 -5.41
CA SER A 57 -3.38 -27.71 -6.78
C SER A 57 -4.14 -26.92 -7.85
N SER A 58 -5.36 -26.45 -7.51
CA SER A 58 -6.17 -25.59 -8.40
C SER A 58 -5.92 -24.09 -8.17
N GLY A 59 -5.11 -23.73 -7.16
CA GLY A 59 -4.88 -22.36 -6.73
C GLY A 59 -5.92 -21.82 -5.76
N PHE A 60 -6.84 -22.68 -5.28
CA PHE A 60 -7.89 -22.31 -4.33
C PHE A 60 -7.36 -22.32 -2.89
N ILE A 61 -7.72 -21.29 -2.12
CA ILE A 61 -7.43 -21.19 -0.69
C ILE A 61 -8.72 -21.44 0.10
N GLY A 62 -8.73 -22.52 0.88
CA GLY A 62 -9.88 -22.87 1.72
C GLY A 62 -9.99 -21.98 2.95
N TYR A 63 -10.94 -21.06 2.97
CA TYR A 63 -11.32 -20.29 4.15
C TYR A 63 -12.53 -20.93 4.83
N SER A 64 -12.53 -20.94 6.16
CA SER A 64 -13.65 -21.44 6.96
C SER A 64 -14.80 -20.44 6.98
N ALA A 65 -16.00 -20.89 7.33
CA ALA A 65 -17.17 -20.03 7.52
C ALA A 65 -16.90 -18.90 8.55
N LYS A 66 -16.10 -19.19 9.59
CA LYS A 66 -15.69 -18.20 10.59
C LYS A 66 -14.81 -17.10 9.98
N GLU A 67 -13.89 -17.45 9.09
CA GLU A 67 -13.03 -16.47 8.39
C GLU A 67 -13.85 -15.63 7.41
N HIS A 68 -14.77 -16.24 6.66
CA HIS A 68 -15.70 -15.50 5.81
C HIS A 68 -16.57 -14.53 6.62
N SER A 69 -17.03 -14.91 7.80
CA SER A 69 -17.77 -14.02 8.71
C SER A 69 -16.95 -12.81 9.16
N VAL A 70 -15.64 -12.98 9.42
CA VAL A 70 -14.74 -11.83 9.75
C VAL A 70 -14.67 -10.86 8.58
N TRP A 71 -14.48 -11.38 7.36
CA TRP A 71 -14.48 -10.55 6.15
C TRP A 71 -15.79 -9.76 6.01
N SER A 72 -16.92 -10.45 6.11
CA SER A 72 -18.24 -9.82 5.95
C SER A 72 -18.48 -8.71 6.97
N ASP A 73 -18.08 -8.92 8.22
CA ASP A 73 -18.27 -7.91 9.25
C ASP A 73 -17.33 -6.70 9.05
N LEU A 74 -16.07 -6.93 8.63
CA LEU A 74 -15.15 -5.85 8.26
C LEU A 74 -15.68 -5.04 7.06
N PHE A 75 -16.19 -5.74 6.04
CA PHE A 75 -16.77 -5.10 4.86
C PHE A 75 -17.97 -4.22 5.24
N ASN A 76 -18.90 -4.78 6.02
CA ASN A 76 -20.11 -4.06 6.45
C ASN A 76 -19.78 -2.86 7.34
N GLN A 77 -18.81 -3.00 8.25
CA GLN A 77 -18.35 -1.90 9.09
C GLN A 77 -17.77 -0.77 8.24
N GLN A 78 -17.01 -1.12 7.20
CA GLN A 78 -16.27 -0.14 6.39
C GLN A 78 -17.13 0.48 5.30
N GLN A 79 -18.18 -0.20 4.84
CA GLN A 79 -18.99 0.22 3.70
C GLN A 79 -19.57 1.64 3.86
N ALA A 80 -20.13 1.97 5.03
CA ALA A 80 -20.69 3.30 5.27
C ALA A 80 -19.60 4.38 5.26
N ASN A 81 -18.45 4.06 5.83
CA ASN A 81 -17.32 4.99 5.93
C ASN A 81 -16.73 5.29 4.54
N ILE A 82 -16.45 4.26 3.72
CA ILE A 82 -15.86 4.47 2.39
C ILE A 82 -16.76 5.25 1.46
N GLN A 83 -18.09 5.09 1.54
CA GLN A 83 -19.03 5.87 0.73
C GLN A 83 -18.92 7.38 1.01
N HIS A 84 -18.57 7.74 2.23
CA HIS A 84 -18.41 9.14 2.62
C HIS A 84 -16.98 9.67 2.43
N TYR A 85 -15.98 8.88 2.76
CA TYR A 85 -14.60 9.33 2.89
C TYR A 85 -13.66 8.90 1.77
N ALA A 86 -13.93 7.82 1.05
CA ALA A 86 -13.03 7.32 0.00
C ALA A 86 -13.09 8.17 -1.27
N ALA A 87 -12.01 8.14 -2.03
CA ALA A 87 -11.93 8.71 -3.36
C ALA A 87 -12.91 8.02 -4.34
N ASN A 88 -13.40 8.76 -5.32
CA ASN A 88 -14.33 8.21 -6.34
C ASN A 88 -13.70 7.02 -7.08
N GLU A 89 -12.42 7.11 -7.41
CA GLU A 89 -11.67 6.08 -8.13
C GLU A 89 -11.62 4.77 -7.33
N TYR A 90 -11.53 4.86 -6.01
CA TYR A 90 -11.60 3.69 -5.12
C TYR A 90 -13.00 3.06 -5.14
N LEU A 91 -14.05 3.88 -5.06
CA LEU A 91 -15.44 3.40 -5.11
C LEU A 91 -15.76 2.74 -6.46
N TYR A 92 -15.37 3.37 -7.58
CA TYR A 92 -15.49 2.76 -8.91
C TYR A 92 -14.70 1.47 -9.04
N GLY A 93 -13.55 1.40 -8.38
CA GLY A 93 -12.73 0.19 -8.34
C GLY A 93 -13.43 -0.97 -7.63
N LEU A 94 -14.08 -0.73 -6.51
CA LEU A 94 -14.89 -1.74 -5.81
C LEU A 94 -16.02 -2.28 -6.70
N GLU A 95 -16.71 -1.40 -7.44
CA GLU A 95 -17.77 -1.78 -8.37
C GLU A 95 -17.21 -2.62 -9.53
N LYS A 96 -16.13 -2.16 -10.19
CA LYS A 96 -15.47 -2.88 -11.30
C LYS A 96 -14.99 -4.27 -10.86
N LEU A 97 -14.55 -4.41 -9.62
CA LEU A 97 -14.13 -5.68 -9.06
C LEU A 97 -15.31 -6.52 -8.55
N ALA A 98 -16.54 -5.99 -8.56
CA ALA A 98 -17.72 -6.63 -7.94
C ALA A 98 -17.33 -7.29 -6.61
N MET A 99 -16.70 -6.50 -5.71
CA MET A 99 -16.09 -6.99 -4.49
C MET A 99 -17.13 -7.70 -3.62
N PRO A 100 -16.95 -9.00 -3.29
CA PRO A 100 -17.94 -9.71 -2.48
C PRO A 100 -17.94 -9.20 -1.04
N SER A 101 -19.14 -8.96 -0.50
CA SER A 101 -19.33 -8.50 0.88
C SER A 101 -19.50 -9.64 1.88
N ASP A 102 -19.81 -10.85 1.41
CA ASP A 102 -20.21 -12.00 2.23
C ASP A 102 -19.10 -13.04 2.43
N ARG A 103 -18.02 -12.93 1.69
CA ARG A 103 -16.93 -13.91 1.71
C ARG A 103 -15.58 -13.30 1.28
N ILE A 104 -14.51 -13.94 1.69
CA ILE A 104 -13.16 -13.65 1.18
C ILE A 104 -13.09 -14.07 -0.29
N PRO A 105 -12.77 -13.14 -1.22
CA PRO A 105 -12.56 -13.50 -2.62
C PRO A 105 -11.25 -14.28 -2.80
N GLN A 106 -11.18 -15.10 -3.85
CA GLN A 106 -9.93 -15.73 -4.24
C GLN A 106 -9.05 -14.72 -5.02
N CYS A 107 -7.72 -14.80 -4.86
CA CYS A 107 -6.80 -13.96 -5.62
C CYS A 107 -6.97 -14.14 -7.15
N SER A 108 -7.29 -15.35 -7.60
CA SER A 108 -7.59 -15.65 -9.01
C SER A 108 -8.85 -14.94 -9.50
N GLU A 109 -9.88 -14.82 -8.66
CA GLU A 109 -11.12 -14.12 -8.97
C GLU A 109 -10.88 -12.62 -9.18
N ILE A 110 -10.12 -12.00 -8.29
CA ILE A 110 -9.74 -10.58 -8.41
C ILE A 110 -8.85 -10.39 -9.64
N SER A 111 -7.89 -11.29 -9.87
CA SER A 111 -7.00 -11.24 -11.05
C SER A 111 -7.77 -11.29 -12.37
N GLN A 112 -8.82 -12.12 -12.47
CA GLN A 112 -9.66 -12.21 -13.67
C GLN A 112 -10.35 -10.88 -13.99
N ARG A 113 -10.67 -10.08 -12.97
CA ARG A 113 -11.33 -8.78 -13.11
C ARG A 113 -10.33 -7.65 -13.35
N LEU A 114 -9.15 -7.68 -12.71
CA LEU A 114 -8.11 -6.68 -12.89
C LEU A 114 -7.40 -6.77 -14.25
N LYS A 115 -7.12 -8.00 -14.69
CA LYS A 115 -6.29 -8.23 -15.88
C LYS A 115 -6.80 -7.53 -17.16
N PRO A 116 -8.10 -7.54 -17.49
CA PRO A 116 -8.61 -6.83 -18.67
C PRO A 116 -8.59 -5.31 -18.52
N LEU A 117 -8.56 -4.76 -17.29
CA LEU A 117 -8.60 -3.32 -17.03
C LEU A 117 -7.21 -2.69 -17.11
N THR A 118 -6.23 -3.27 -16.42
CA THR A 118 -4.90 -2.67 -16.25
C THR A 118 -3.74 -3.65 -16.47
N GLY A 119 -4.05 -4.92 -16.71
CA GLY A 119 -3.06 -5.99 -16.85
C GLY A 119 -2.57 -6.54 -15.50
N TRP A 120 -3.08 -6.05 -14.38
CA TRP A 120 -2.67 -6.48 -13.05
C TRP A 120 -3.29 -7.83 -12.66
N THR A 121 -2.57 -8.52 -11.79
CA THR A 121 -3.00 -9.76 -11.14
C THR A 121 -2.71 -9.69 -9.64
N VAL A 122 -3.28 -10.61 -8.88
CA VAL A 122 -3.04 -10.78 -7.45
C VAL A 122 -2.50 -12.19 -7.21
N ALA A 123 -1.42 -12.29 -6.43
CA ALA A 123 -0.84 -13.57 -6.07
C ALA A 123 -0.84 -13.75 -4.55
N PRO A 124 -1.26 -14.91 -4.03
CA PRO A 124 -1.21 -15.16 -2.59
C PRO A 124 0.24 -15.31 -2.14
N VAL A 125 0.55 -14.66 -1.01
CA VAL A 125 1.83 -14.81 -0.31
C VAL A 125 1.59 -15.21 1.14
N PRO A 126 2.56 -15.86 1.81
CA PRO A 126 2.34 -16.33 3.17
C PRO A 126 1.98 -15.21 4.15
N ALA A 127 2.75 -14.14 4.17
CA ALA A 127 2.58 -12.97 5.01
C ALA A 127 3.54 -11.89 4.51
N LEU A 128 4.31 -11.26 5.40
CA LEU A 128 5.35 -10.32 5.01
C LEU A 128 6.41 -10.99 4.14
N ILE A 129 6.66 -10.41 2.99
CA ILE A 129 7.75 -10.78 2.07
C ILE A 129 8.89 -9.75 2.14
N SER A 130 10.06 -10.08 1.61
CA SER A 130 11.16 -9.11 1.54
C SER A 130 10.83 -7.98 0.56
N PHE A 131 11.37 -6.79 0.80
CA PHE A 131 11.15 -5.64 -0.09
C PHE A 131 11.59 -5.92 -1.53
N GLY A 132 12.70 -6.61 -1.74
CA GLY A 132 13.13 -6.98 -3.09
C GLY A 132 12.13 -7.87 -3.80
N ARG A 133 11.48 -8.82 -3.10
CA ARG A 133 10.40 -9.64 -3.65
C ARG A 133 9.14 -8.81 -3.88
N PHE A 134 8.81 -7.92 -2.95
CA PHE A 134 7.67 -7.01 -3.08
C PHE A 134 7.80 -6.13 -4.32
N PHE A 135 8.91 -5.41 -4.48
CA PHE A 135 9.14 -4.57 -5.65
C PHE A 135 9.18 -5.36 -6.96
N LYS A 136 9.73 -6.58 -6.92
CA LYS A 136 9.71 -7.46 -8.09
C LYS A 136 8.28 -7.78 -8.51
N THR A 137 7.41 -8.19 -7.59
CA THR A 137 6.02 -8.51 -7.94
C THR A 137 5.27 -7.31 -8.47
N LEU A 138 5.43 -6.11 -7.86
CA LEU A 138 4.84 -4.89 -8.39
C LEU A 138 5.32 -4.57 -9.81
N SER A 139 6.62 -4.72 -10.09
CA SER A 139 7.19 -4.48 -11.43
C SER A 139 6.67 -5.44 -12.50
N GLU A 140 6.15 -6.59 -12.09
CA GLU A 140 5.52 -7.61 -12.93
C GLU A 140 3.99 -7.48 -12.94
N LYS A 141 3.43 -6.34 -12.52
CA LYS A 141 1.98 -6.11 -12.40
C LYS A 141 1.26 -7.17 -11.57
N THR A 142 1.92 -7.63 -10.52
CA THR A 142 1.36 -8.63 -9.61
C THR A 142 1.33 -8.06 -8.20
N PHE A 143 0.15 -7.95 -7.60
CA PHE A 143 0.01 -7.50 -6.23
C PHE A 143 0.10 -8.71 -5.28
N PRO A 144 1.06 -8.74 -4.33
CA PRO A 144 1.20 -9.83 -3.38
C PRO A 144 0.22 -9.67 -2.23
N ALA A 145 -0.74 -10.57 -2.08
CA ALA A 145 -1.74 -10.52 -1.01
C ALA A 145 -1.48 -11.59 0.04
N ALA A 146 -1.43 -11.20 1.31
CA ALA A 146 -1.36 -12.13 2.43
C ALA A 146 -2.54 -13.12 2.42
N SER A 147 -2.28 -14.40 2.70
CA SER A 147 -3.28 -15.47 2.56
C SER A 147 -4.04 -15.80 3.86
N PHE A 148 -3.94 -14.97 4.88
CA PHE A 148 -4.68 -15.11 6.14
C PHE A 148 -5.61 -13.91 6.37
N ILE A 149 -6.62 -14.07 7.20
CA ILE A 149 -7.45 -12.99 7.72
C ILE A 149 -7.26 -12.88 9.22
N ARG A 150 -7.38 -11.66 9.76
CA ARG A 150 -7.32 -11.39 11.21
C ARG A 150 -8.38 -12.15 11.97
N ASN A 151 -8.11 -12.42 13.24
CA ASN A 151 -9.10 -13.00 14.14
C ASN A 151 -9.97 -11.91 14.79
N ARG A 152 -11.01 -12.32 15.53
CA ARG A 152 -11.89 -11.38 16.22
C ARG A 152 -11.23 -10.54 17.30
N ALA A 153 -10.13 -10.99 17.89
CA ALA A 153 -9.41 -10.21 18.90
C ALA A 153 -8.64 -9.03 18.30
N ASP A 154 -8.26 -9.14 17.03
CA ASP A 154 -7.52 -8.10 16.28
C ASP A 154 -8.43 -7.38 15.26
N PHE A 155 -9.77 -7.44 15.47
CA PHE A 155 -10.75 -6.96 14.50
C PHE A 155 -10.57 -5.47 14.17
N ASP A 156 -10.39 -4.63 15.18
CA ASP A 156 -10.27 -3.18 15.01
C ASP A 156 -8.86 -2.73 14.58
N TYR A 157 -7.86 -3.53 14.91
CA TYR A 157 -6.47 -3.20 14.58
C TYR A 157 -5.62 -4.45 14.43
N ILE A 158 -4.90 -4.55 13.31
CA ILE A 158 -3.93 -5.58 13.03
C ILE A 158 -2.60 -4.97 12.61
N LYS A 159 -1.48 -5.49 13.17
CA LYS A 159 -0.12 -5.01 12.84
C LYS A 159 0.40 -5.49 11.51
N GLU A 160 0.00 -6.70 11.11
CA GLU A 160 0.43 -7.33 9.86
C GLU A 160 -0.71 -7.22 8.85
N PRO A 161 -0.45 -6.78 7.60
CA PRO A 161 -1.49 -6.71 6.59
C PRO A 161 -2.09 -8.10 6.36
N ASP A 162 -3.39 -8.20 6.48
CA ASP A 162 -4.17 -9.42 6.22
C ASP A 162 -4.87 -9.33 4.86
N ILE A 163 -5.52 -10.40 4.42
CA ILE A 163 -6.18 -10.43 3.12
C ILE A 163 -7.26 -9.37 2.96
N PHE A 164 -7.89 -8.89 4.06
CA PHE A 164 -8.84 -7.79 3.98
C PHE A 164 -8.15 -6.49 3.57
N HIS A 165 -7.05 -6.14 4.23
CA HIS A 165 -6.25 -4.99 3.86
C HIS A 165 -5.73 -5.11 2.41
N GLU A 166 -5.18 -6.27 2.04
CA GLU A 166 -4.56 -6.46 0.73
C GLU A 166 -5.57 -6.43 -0.42
N ILE A 167 -6.71 -7.08 -0.27
CA ILE A 167 -7.70 -7.14 -1.35
C ILE A 167 -8.65 -5.95 -1.29
N PHE A 168 -9.29 -5.70 -0.15
CA PHE A 168 -10.24 -4.61 -0.01
C PHE A 168 -9.55 -3.24 -0.08
N GLY A 169 -8.39 -3.09 0.55
CA GLY A 169 -7.65 -1.83 0.57
C GLY A 169 -6.97 -1.50 -0.77
N HIS A 170 -6.17 -2.42 -1.31
CA HIS A 170 -5.29 -2.11 -2.45
C HIS A 170 -5.92 -2.34 -3.82
N THR A 171 -6.66 -3.44 -4.01
CA THR A 171 -7.03 -3.85 -5.37
C THR A 171 -8.01 -2.92 -6.09
N PRO A 172 -8.92 -2.18 -5.42
CA PRO A 172 -9.83 -1.26 -6.10
C PRO A 172 -9.10 -0.20 -6.92
N LEU A 173 -8.07 0.45 -6.36
CA LEU A 173 -7.31 1.46 -7.09
C LEU A 173 -6.44 0.90 -8.21
N LEU A 174 -6.08 -0.38 -8.18
CA LEU A 174 -5.39 -1.02 -9.31
C LEU A 174 -6.27 -1.16 -10.55
N THR A 175 -7.57 -0.85 -10.48
CA THR A 175 -8.47 -0.73 -11.63
C THR A 175 -8.33 0.60 -12.37
N ASP A 176 -7.69 1.60 -11.74
CA ASP A 176 -7.37 2.88 -12.36
C ASP A 176 -6.03 2.79 -13.09
N PRO A 177 -5.95 3.16 -14.39
CA PRO A 177 -4.73 3.02 -15.17
C PRO A 177 -3.56 3.86 -14.65
N SER A 178 -3.79 5.06 -14.16
CA SER A 178 -2.74 5.96 -13.66
C SER A 178 -2.16 5.45 -12.35
N PHE A 179 -3.03 5.04 -11.42
CA PHE A 179 -2.60 4.46 -10.15
C PHE A 179 -1.89 3.11 -10.34
N ALA A 180 -2.40 2.27 -11.24
CA ALA A 180 -1.77 1.00 -11.62
C ALA A 180 -0.38 1.20 -12.23
N ASN A 181 -0.22 2.20 -13.10
CA ASN A 181 1.07 2.58 -13.69
C ASN A 181 2.04 3.12 -12.63
N PHE A 182 1.57 3.95 -11.71
CA PHE A 182 2.38 4.43 -10.60
C PHE A 182 2.87 3.26 -9.73
N SER A 183 2.01 2.33 -9.37
CA SER A 183 2.35 1.15 -8.58
C SER A 183 3.39 0.26 -9.27
N GLU A 184 3.27 0.04 -10.57
CA GLU A 184 4.26 -0.68 -11.39
C GLU A 184 5.59 0.07 -11.41
N THR A 185 5.56 1.39 -11.53
CA THR A 185 6.74 2.26 -11.55
C THR A 185 7.51 2.18 -10.24
N ILE A 186 6.82 2.22 -9.10
CA ILE A 186 7.44 1.99 -7.78
C ILE A 186 8.16 0.63 -7.74
N GLY A 187 7.52 -0.43 -8.26
CA GLY A 187 8.15 -1.75 -8.37
C GLY A 187 9.45 -1.72 -9.20
N LYS A 188 9.43 -1.09 -10.37
CA LYS A 188 10.58 -0.99 -11.27
C LYS A 188 11.73 -0.18 -10.68
N ILE A 189 11.43 0.93 -10.01
CA ILE A 189 12.42 1.70 -9.28
C ILE A 189 13.04 0.86 -8.17
N GLY A 190 12.21 0.12 -7.42
CA GLY A 190 12.68 -0.75 -6.34
C GLY A 190 13.67 -1.83 -6.77
N LEU A 191 13.62 -2.27 -8.04
CA LEU A 191 14.62 -3.19 -8.60
C LEU A 191 15.97 -2.52 -8.92
N GLN A 192 15.99 -1.21 -9.06
CA GLN A 192 17.20 -0.43 -9.40
C GLN A 192 17.85 0.19 -8.16
N VAL A 193 17.07 0.43 -7.12
CA VAL A 193 17.54 1.02 -5.86
C VAL A 193 18.31 0.00 -5.04
N LYS A 194 19.43 0.41 -4.45
CA LYS A 194 20.18 -0.46 -3.54
C LYS A 194 19.35 -0.75 -2.28
N PRO A 195 19.48 -1.93 -1.68
CA PRO A 195 18.74 -2.27 -0.46
C PRO A 195 18.93 -1.27 0.70
N ALA A 196 20.07 -0.60 0.79
CA ALA A 196 20.33 0.44 1.79
C ALA A 196 19.45 1.68 1.61
N ASP A 197 18.92 1.90 0.42
CA ASP A 197 18.14 3.08 0.05
C ASP A 197 16.62 2.77 -0.04
N TYR A 198 16.19 1.53 0.18
CA TYR A 198 14.77 1.15 0.16
C TYR A 198 13.90 1.99 1.09
N SER A 199 14.45 2.50 2.19
CA SER A 199 13.70 3.33 3.13
C SER A 199 13.09 4.59 2.49
N TRP A 200 13.71 5.14 1.44
CA TRP A 200 13.21 6.30 0.70
C TRP A 200 11.99 5.93 -0.14
N LEU A 201 12.11 4.84 -0.90
CA LEU A 201 11.03 4.36 -1.75
C LEU A 201 9.83 3.85 -0.93
N ILE A 202 10.10 3.25 0.24
CA ILE A 202 9.06 2.82 1.17
C ILE A 202 8.28 4.03 1.71
N ARG A 203 8.94 5.16 2.00
CA ARG A 203 8.23 6.38 2.41
C ARG A 203 7.34 6.93 1.30
N LEU A 204 7.82 6.90 0.05
CA LEU A 204 6.99 7.30 -1.08
C LEU A 204 5.76 6.39 -1.19
N TYR A 205 5.94 5.07 -1.15
CA TYR A 205 4.85 4.10 -1.13
C TYR A 205 3.88 4.36 0.04
N TRP A 206 4.41 4.59 1.24
CA TRP A 206 3.65 4.81 2.46
C TRP A 206 2.74 6.03 2.36
N PHE A 207 3.29 7.17 1.98
CA PHE A 207 2.52 8.42 1.93
C PHE A 207 1.69 8.62 0.65
N THR A 208 1.71 7.66 -0.26
CA THR A 208 0.89 7.67 -1.48
C THR A 208 -0.07 6.48 -1.51
N ILE A 209 0.44 5.29 -1.75
CA ILE A 209 -0.37 4.07 -1.94
C ILE A 209 -1.05 3.63 -0.63
N GLU A 210 -0.37 3.80 0.52
CA GLU A 210 -0.92 3.38 1.81
C GLU A 210 -1.76 4.46 2.49
N PHE A 211 -1.27 5.68 2.60
CA PHE A 211 -1.87 6.75 3.41
C PHE A 211 -2.05 8.08 2.65
N GLY A 212 -2.08 8.04 1.32
CA GLY A 212 -2.33 9.21 0.50
C GLY A 212 -3.76 9.72 0.60
N LEU A 213 -3.92 11.03 0.48
CA LEU A 213 -5.20 11.70 0.31
C LEU A 213 -5.28 12.34 -1.09
N ILE A 214 -6.49 12.55 -1.57
CA ILE A 214 -6.79 13.30 -2.79
C ILE A 214 -7.82 14.39 -2.48
N LYS A 215 -7.75 15.51 -3.18
CA LYS A 215 -8.73 16.59 -3.05
C LYS A 215 -9.73 16.53 -4.19
N GLN A 216 -10.97 16.19 -3.89
CA GLN A 216 -12.06 16.11 -4.87
C GLN A 216 -13.14 17.13 -4.52
N ASN A 217 -13.46 18.03 -5.46
CA ASN A 217 -14.44 19.12 -5.26
C ASN A 217 -14.16 19.97 -4.01
N GLY A 218 -12.88 20.22 -3.71
CA GLY A 218 -12.45 20.99 -2.53
C GLY A 218 -12.48 20.23 -1.20
N ILE A 219 -12.84 18.93 -1.20
CA ILE A 219 -12.95 18.08 -0.02
C ILE A 219 -11.84 17.02 -0.06
N TYR A 220 -11.24 16.74 1.09
CA TYR A 220 -10.28 15.64 1.21
C TYR A 220 -11.00 14.30 1.16
N LYS A 221 -10.43 13.36 0.41
CA LYS A 221 -10.87 11.99 0.27
C LYS A 221 -9.70 11.04 0.45
N ALA A 222 -9.96 9.88 1.01
CA ALA A 222 -8.94 8.86 1.21
C ALA A 222 -8.64 8.12 -0.10
N LEU A 223 -7.39 8.20 -0.51
CA LEU A 223 -6.87 7.42 -1.63
C LEU A 223 -6.19 6.14 -1.12
N GLY A 224 -5.43 6.25 -0.03
CA GLY A 224 -4.58 5.17 0.46
C GLY A 224 -5.33 3.92 0.92
N SER A 225 -4.72 2.75 0.65
CA SER A 225 -5.25 1.44 1.03
C SER A 225 -5.31 1.23 2.54
N GLY A 226 -4.29 1.72 3.26
CA GLY A 226 -4.24 1.70 4.72
C GLY A 226 -5.38 2.50 5.34
N LEU A 227 -5.77 3.61 4.72
CA LEU A 227 -6.93 4.40 5.13
C LEU A 227 -8.23 3.65 4.83
N ASN A 228 -8.43 3.21 3.61
CA ASN A 228 -9.68 2.59 3.17
C ASN A 228 -9.97 1.25 3.87
N SER A 229 -8.97 0.57 4.40
CA SER A 229 -9.11 -0.68 5.16
C SER A 229 -9.11 -0.50 6.69
N SER A 230 -8.93 0.74 7.19
CA SER A 230 -8.91 1.08 8.62
C SER A 230 -10.09 1.96 9.01
N PRO A 231 -11.07 1.46 9.79
CA PRO A 231 -12.25 2.25 10.15
C PRO A 231 -11.92 3.53 10.90
N THR A 232 -10.94 3.47 11.79
CA THR A 232 -10.61 4.59 12.67
C THR A 232 -9.71 5.62 12.00
N GLU A 233 -8.69 5.17 11.25
CA GLU A 233 -7.74 6.08 10.63
C GLU A 233 -8.34 6.77 9.39
N LEU A 234 -9.26 6.11 8.69
CA LEU A 234 -10.02 6.71 7.60
C LEU A 234 -10.72 8.00 8.05
N ILE A 235 -11.50 7.92 9.13
CA ILE A 235 -12.22 9.07 9.68
C ILE A 235 -11.22 10.11 10.23
N TYR A 236 -10.24 9.64 10.99
CA TYR A 236 -9.23 10.50 11.60
C TYR A 236 -8.44 11.30 10.55
N SER A 237 -8.08 10.69 9.44
CA SER A 237 -7.29 11.34 8.39
C SER A 237 -8.00 12.54 7.77
N ILE A 238 -9.33 12.58 7.79
CA ILE A 238 -10.16 13.60 7.13
C ILE A 238 -10.79 14.55 8.13
N ASP A 239 -11.43 14.06 9.18
CA ASP A 239 -12.24 14.88 10.10
C ASP A 239 -11.44 15.45 11.28
N SER A 240 -10.38 14.76 11.72
CA SER A 240 -9.61 15.22 12.86
C SER A 240 -8.83 16.50 12.52
N PRO A 241 -8.82 17.51 13.41
CA PRO A 241 -7.97 18.68 13.24
C PRO A 241 -6.51 18.44 13.62
N VAL A 242 -6.17 17.26 14.13
CA VAL A 242 -4.83 16.95 14.69
C VAL A 242 -3.77 16.70 13.62
N PRO A 243 -4.00 15.85 12.58
CA PRO A 243 -2.97 15.60 11.61
C PRO A 243 -2.79 16.76 10.64
N GLU A 244 -1.54 16.99 10.23
CA GLU A 244 -1.26 17.89 9.13
C GLU A 244 -1.65 17.25 7.79
N ARG A 245 -2.23 18.05 6.90
CA ARG A 245 -2.49 17.69 5.51
C ARG A 245 -1.67 18.60 4.63
N ARG A 246 -0.62 18.06 4.03
CA ARG A 246 0.36 18.79 3.22
C ARG A 246 0.11 18.54 1.75
N GLU A 247 0.38 19.52 0.93
CA GLU A 247 0.43 19.34 -0.52
C GLU A 247 1.48 18.27 -0.88
N PHE A 248 1.19 17.50 -1.91
CA PHE A 248 2.07 16.45 -2.39
C PHE A 248 3.42 17.03 -2.81
N ASN A 249 4.48 16.59 -2.14
CA ASN A 249 5.85 16.98 -2.44
C ASN A 249 6.78 15.78 -2.20
N VAL A 250 7.35 15.27 -3.26
CA VAL A 250 8.21 14.06 -3.18
C VAL A 250 9.39 14.24 -2.25
N ILE A 251 10.07 15.37 -2.32
CA ILE A 251 11.26 15.60 -1.49
C ILE A 251 10.88 15.66 -0.01
N ASP A 252 9.77 16.30 0.31
CA ASP A 252 9.25 16.31 1.69
C ASP A 252 8.85 14.90 2.14
N ILE A 253 8.13 14.15 1.31
CA ILE A 253 7.77 12.75 1.57
C ILE A 253 8.99 11.89 1.86
N LEU A 254 10.03 11.96 1.01
CA LEU A 254 11.23 11.16 1.19
C LEU A 254 11.96 11.47 2.50
N ARG A 255 11.79 12.66 3.08
CA ARG A 255 12.41 13.10 4.33
C ARG A 255 11.51 12.88 5.55
N THR A 256 10.21 12.68 5.35
CA THR A 256 9.25 12.54 6.44
C THR A 256 9.27 11.12 7.01
N PRO A 257 9.55 10.94 8.31
CA PRO A 257 9.44 9.64 8.96
C PRO A 257 7.98 9.25 9.11
N TYR A 258 7.68 7.95 8.99
CA TYR A 258 6.35 7.39 9.26
C TYR A 258 6.36 6.49 10.50
N ARG A 259 5.17 6.26 11.06
CA ARG A 259 4.94 5.39 12.21
C ARG A 259 3.90 4.33 11.84
N ILE A 260 4.08 3.11 12.39
CA ILE A 260 3.17 1.98 12.18
C ILE A 260 2.34 1.64 13.42
N ASP A 261 2.54 2.34 14.51
CA ASP A 261 1.97 2.07 15.82
C ASP A 261 1.01 3.15 16.32
N ILE A 262 0.83 4.21 15.54
CA ILE A 262 -0.12 5.30 15.78
C ILE A 262 -0.75 5.72 14.45
N HIS A 263 -1.89 6.43 14.50
CA HIS A 263 -2.40 7.16 13.33
C HIS A 263 -1.36 8.14 12.81
N GLN A 264 -1.31 8.34 11.50
CA GLN A 264 -0.28 9.21 10.92
C GLN A 264 -0.47 10.66 11.36
N PRO A 265 0.59 11.34 11.82
CA PRO A 265 0.52 12.76 12.16
C PRO A 265 0.51 13.67 10.93
N ILE A 266 0.87 13.14 9.76
CA ILE A 266 0.98 13.87 8.50
C ILE A 266 0.40 13.01 7.38
N TYR A 267 -0.42 13.62 6.53
CA TYR A 267 -0.90 13.06 5.27
C TYR A 267 -0.51 13.98 4.12
N TYR A 268 -0.22 13.39 2.94
CA TYR A 268 0.03 14.15 1.72
C TYR A 268 -1.16 14.06 0.79
N VAL A 269 -1.49 15.20 0.18
CA VAL A 269 -2.70 15.39 -0.62
C VAL A 269 -2.29 15.66 -2.06
N ILE A 270 -2.82 14.90 -3.01
CA ILE A 270 -2.76 15.17 -4.44
C ILE A 270 -4.05 15.83 -4.90
N ASP A 271 -4.03 16.53 -6.02
CA ASP A 271 -5.23 17.05 -6.68
C ASP A 271 -5.77 16.05 -7.70
N GLU A 272 -4.90 15.33 -8.40
CA GLU A 272 -5.24 14.31 -9.40
C GLU A 272 -4.32 13.08 -9.26
N ILE A 273 -4.80 11.88 -9.64
CA ILE A 273 -3.95 10.67 -9.58
C ILE A 273 -2.72 10.81 -10.46
N ASP A 274 -2.83 11.51 -11.57
CA ASP A 274 -1.70 11.77 -12.48
C ASP A 274 -0.58 12.60 -11.83
N ASP A 275 -0.84 13.33 -10.74
CA ASP A 275 0.20 14.00 -9.96
C ASP A 275 1.24 13.01 -9.42
N LEU A 276 0.85 11.77 -9.14
CA LEU A 276 1.77 10.70 -8.74
C LEU A 276 2.79 10.38 -9.84
N LEU A 277 2.43 10.59 -11.11
CA LEU A 277 3.29 10.34 -12.27
C LEU A 277 4.15 11.54 -12.62
N GLN A 278 3.68 12.77 -12.36
CA GLN A 278 4.42 14.03 -12.61
C GLN A 278 5.67 14.16 -11.74
N VAL A 279 5.81 13.37 -10.71
CA VAL A 279 7.03 13.24 -9.89
C VAL A 279 8.26 12.93 -10.76
N ALA A 280 8.03 12.38 -11.94
CA ALA A 280 9.04 11.99 -12.89
C ALA A 280 9.58 13.13 -13.78
N GLU A 281 8.88 14.26 -13.88
CA GLU A 281 9.12 15.27 -14.94
C GLU A 281 9.67 16.61 -14.44
N ARG A 282 9.81 16.83 -13.14
CA ARG A 282 10.37 18.08 -12.64
C ARG A 282 11.91 18.02 -12.59
N ASP A 283 12.53 18.83 -13.46
CA ASP A 283 13.98 19.13 -13.53
C ASP A 283 14.53 19.69 -12.21
#